data_6d874111a0cfde9427e53844fd4db516
#
_entry.id   6d874111a0cfde9427e53844fd4db516
#
_cell.length_a   1.000
_cell.length_b   1.000
_cell.length_c   1.000
_cell.angle_alpha   90.00
_cell.angle_beta   90.00
_cell.angle_gamma   90.00
#
_symmetry.space_group_name_H-M   'P 1'
#
loop_
_entity.id
_entity.type
_entity.pdbx_description
1 polymer ?
#
loop_
_entity_poly.entity_id
_entity_poly.type
_entity_poly.pdbx_seq_one_letter_code
_entity_poly.pdbx_strand_id
1 'polypeptide(L)'
;LVDTPQAMIAVVTNGIDSVVTDTYSGQRSVEIPSRAQLLRTIDKSKKAPLKDIELREVESILFTLHNSRELYKVIQNCKEIIEKRGLIRSDQSFREMTKILLIKMNEERRVKAGEGNNRFTSEYILSAAKVNNISEIDMFKQLFEDAKIKYPSIYTDENEQILISDELCIKHIIKDLEPFSFLGTGDDIKGTVYEIFLKSTLRGEFDQYFTPREIVDFMVKFADPNIGDIILDPACGSGGFLIQAFNHVNAKINTMGYSEVEGHNRYKNLIDKCLWGHEADYDLHVLAKINLIMHGDGWNNIYQGDTLSSDKIPDNYFDLILANPPFTIPYSFRDILDKYELGIGKDSEELDILFVEKSIKALKPGYDMFIVLPEGLLNNKKYLYFRKWLLSKTDLLLSISLPEGAFIPFGGSVSKTCILGLRKKSDSVEYSSPGFVFLGKANEIGYEQGKKSYKQTDKNDLQEFEYMTNAVFDGIKITSNEGECGWIEQNMITDYRIDANYLLNKIDKKKLEQLYDKVIPLSKVCSVINESISVKENSIYNYLEVPDISPQTGSITNIR
;
A
#
# COMPACT_ATOMS: atom_id res chain seq x y z
N LEU A 1 1.05 -21.56 -17.84
CA LEU A 1 1.54 -22.29 -18.84
C LEU A 1 1.29 -23.79 -18.89
N VAL A 2 0.67 -24.25 -19.83
CA VAL A 2 -0.11 -25.42 -19.82
C VAL A 2 0.63 -26.53 -20.54
N ASP A 3 1.10 -27.48 -19.80
CA ASP A 3 1.37 -28.82 -20.27
C ASP A 3 0.12 -29.72 -20.21
N THR A 4 -0.99 -29.19 -20.64
CA THR A 4 -2.18 -30.04 -20.87
C THR A 4 -2.39 -30.17 -22.37
N PRO A 5 -2.38 -31.40 -22.92
CA PRO A 5 -2.53 -31.67 -24.35
C PRO A 5 -3.87 -31.23 -24.97
N GLN A 6 -4.70 -30.53 -24.23
CA GLN A 6 -6.07 -30.15 -24.60
C GLN A 6 -6.36 -28.66 -24.58
N ALA A 7 -5.40 -27.79 -24.20
CA ALA A 7 -5.62 -26.35 -24.26
C ALA A 7 -5.62 -25.87 -25.70
N MET A 8 -6.77 -25.31 -26.13
CA MET A 8 -6.90 -24.77 -27.49
C MET A 8 -6.25 -23.40 -27.66
N ILE A 9 -6.06 -22.68 -26.58
CA ILE A 9 -5.42 -21.35 -26.57
C ILE A 9 -4.49 -21.25 -25.38
N ALA A 10 -3.28 -20.81 -25.59
CA ALA A 10 -2.32 -20.47 -24.54
C ALA A 10 -2.11 -18.95 -24.52
N VAL A 11 -2.23 -18.36 -23.34
CA VAL A 11 -1.97 -16.94 -23.12
C VAL A 11 -0.75 -16.81 -22.22
N VAL A 12 0.26 -16.11 -22.72
CA VAL A 12 1.44 -15.74 -21.93
C VAL A 12 1.40 -14.24 -21.71
N THR A 13 1.42 -13.80 -20.46
CA THR A 13 1.39 -12.38 -20.10
C THR A 13 2.41 -12.09 -19.01
N ASN A 14 3.03 -10.91 -19.11
CA ASN A 14 3.88 -10.34 -18.05
C ASN A 14 3.14 -9.24 -17.25
N GLY A 15 1.82 -9.12 -17.45
CA GLY A 15 0.99 -8.08 -16.83
C GLY A 15 0.90 -6.78 -17.63
N ILE A 16 1.78 -6.58 -18.62
CA ILE A 16 1.82 -5.40 -19.50
C ILE A 16 1.42 -5.81 -20.92
N ASP A 17 2.05 -6.87 -21.42
CA ASP A 17 1.80 -7.42 -22.74
C ASP A 17 1.29 -8.86 -22.64
N SER A 18 0.44 -9.24 -23.56
CA SER A 18 -0.07 -10.61 -23.67
C SER A 18 0.17 -11.17 -25.04
N VAL A 19 0.69 -12.39 -25.11
CA VAL A 19 0.80 -13.15 -26.35
C VAL A 19 -0.17 -14.31 -26.28
N VAL A 20 -1.13 -14.31 -27.19
CA VAL A 20 -2.13 -15.38 -27.33
C VAL A 20 -1.68 -16.31 -28.44
N THR A 21 -1.56 -17.58 -28.15
CA THR A 21 -1.19 -18.62 -29.13
C THR A 21 -2.35 -19.58 -29.29
N ASP A 22 -2.89 -19.69 -30.48
CA ASP A 22 -3.76 -20.80 -30.85
C ASP A 22 -2.91 -22.08 -30.93
N THR A 23 -3.12 -22.98 -29.99
CA THR A 23 -2.31 -24.18 -29.84
C THR A 23 -2.53 -25.20 -30.97
N TYR A 24 -3.63 -25.07 -31.70
CA TYR A 24 -3.96 -25.93 -32.83
C TYR A 24 -3.32 -25.44 -34.13
N SER A 25 -3.34 -24.15 -34.43
CA SER A 25 -2.79 -23.55 -35.65
C SER A 25 -1.38 -23.00 -35.47
N GLY A 26 -0.91 -22.81 -34.22
CA GLY A 26 0.36 -22.17 -33.89
C GLY A 26 0.37 -20.65 -34.16
N GLN A 27 -0.74 -20.06 -34.60
CA GLN A 27 -0.84 -18.61 -34.81
C GLN A 27 -0.71 -17.83 -33.50
N ARG A 28 0.06 -16.77 -33.54
CA ARG A 28 0.26 -15.87 -32.41
C ARG A 28 -0.36 -14.51 -32.68
N SER A 29 -1.00 -13.94 -31.67
CA SER A 29 -1.59 -12.60 -31.71
C SER A 29 -1.17 -11.85 -30.45
N VAL A 30 -1.00 -10.53 -30.57
CA VAL A 30 -0.72 -9.63 -29.43
C VAL A 30 -2.01 -9.12 -28.80
N GLU A 31 -3.14 -9.35 -29.46
CA GLU A 31 -4.45 -8.96 -28.95
C GLU A 31 -5.20 -10.19 -28.44
N ILE A 32 -5.81 -10.05 -27.26
CA ILE A 32 -6.70 -11.09 -26.73
C ILE A 32 -7.94 -11.14 -27.64
N PRO A 33 -8.26 -12.29 -28.25
CA PRO A 33 -9.38 -12.39 -29.18
C PRO A 33 -10.70 -12.07 -28.50
N SER A 34 -11.59 -11.40 -29.23
CA SER A 34 -12.95 -11.17 -28.75
C SER A 34 -13.70 -12.50 -28.54
N ARG A 35 -14.75 -12.46 -27.70
CA ARG A 35 -15.63 -13.64 -27.48
C ARG A 35 -16.11 -14.28 -28.79
N ALA A 36 -16.47 -13.46 -29.77
CA ALA A 36 -16.92 -13.96 -31.09
C ALA A 36 -15.81 -14.66 -31.89
N GLN A 37 -14.57 -14.19 -31.76
CA GLN A 37 -13.40 -14.82 -32.39
C GLN A 37 -13.07 -16.16 -31.73
N LEU A 38 -13.12 -16.23 -30.38
CA LEU A 38 -12.92 -17.43 -29.59
C LEU A 38 -13.97 -18.50 -29.89
N LEU A 39 -15.23 -18.12 -29.91
CA LEU A 39 -16.32 -19.05 -30.26
C LEU A 39 -16.20 -19.59 -31.68
N ARG A 40 -15.70 -18.80 -32.65
CA ARG A 40 -15.41 -19.25 -34.02
C ARG A 40 -14.23 -20.22 -34.06
N THR A 41 -13.23 -20.06 -33.20
CA THR A 41 -12.08 -20.97 -33.09
C THR A 41 -12.53 -22.30 -32.50
N ILE A 42 -13.36 -22.27 -31.45
CA ILE A 42 -13.99 -23.46 -30.84
C ILE A 42 -14.86 -24.22 -31.84
N ASP A 43 -15.64 -23.50 -32.64
CA ASP A 43 -16.54 -24.12 -33.64
C ASP A 43 -15.78 -24.78 -34.81
N LYS A 44 -14.60 -24.30 -35.14
CA LYS A 44 -13.72 -24.91 -36.16
C LYS A 44 -13.01 -26.18 -35.68
N SER A 45 -12.85 -26.38 -34.37
CA SER A 45 -12.12 -27.50 -33.77
C SER A 45 -12.99 -28.71 -33.46
N LYS A 46 -14.23 -28.80 -33.93
CA LYS A 46 -15.19 -29.88 -33.64
C LYS A 46 -14.67 -31.27 -33.98
N LYS A 47 -13.82 -31.81 -33.11
CA LYS A 47 -13.59 -33.28 -32.99
C LYS A 47 -13.85 -33.83 -31.60
N ALA A 48 -14.14 -33.02 -30.59
CA ALA A 48 -14.63 -33.47 -29.27
C ALA A 48 -15.53 -32.40 -28.66
N PRO A 49 -16.71 -32.72 -28.14
CA PRO A 49 -17.55 -31.77 -27.42
C PRO A 49 -16.86 -31.44 -26.08
N LEU A 50 -16.44 -30.18 -25.92
CA LEU A 50 -16.10 -29.64 -24.61
C LEU A 50 -17.34 -29.72 -23.71
N LYS A 51 -17.19 -30.20 -22.50
CA LYS A 51 -18.27 -30.18 -21.53
C LYS A 51 -18.65 -28.73 -21.20
N ASP A 52 -19.93 -28.44 -21.02
CA ASP A 52 -20.43 -27.09 -20.71
C ASP A 52 -19.70 -26.41 -19.53
N ILE A 53 -19.14 -27.22 -18.61
CA ILE A 53 -18.35 -26.76 -17.47
C ILE A 53 -17.00 -26.15 -17.91
N GLU A 54 -16.30 -26.77 -18.85
CA GLU A 54 -15.01 -26.29 -19.36
C GLU A 54 -15.16 -25.01 -20.18
N LEU A 55 -16.27 -24.87 -20.93
CA LEU A 55 -16.60 -23.64 -21.63
C LEU A 55 -16.85 -22.45 -20.68
N ARG A 56 -17.56 -22.71 -19.57
CA ARG A 56 -17.81 -21.69 -18.54
C ARG A 56 -16.54 -21.26 -17.81
N GLU A 57 -15.61 -22.18 -17.54
CA GLU A 57 -14.32 -21.88 -16.94
C GLU A 57 -13.45 -21.04 -17.87
N VAL A 58 -13.35 -21.38 -19.15
CA VAL A 58 -12.62 -20.60 -20.17
C VAL A 58 -13.25 -19.23 -20.38
N GLU A 59 -14.58 -19.15 -20.45
CA GLU A 59 -15.31 -17.87 -20.51
C GLU A 59 -15.05 -17.02 -19.27
N SER A 60 -14.99 -17.62 -18.09
CA SER A 60 -14.66 -16.93 -16.83
C SER A 60 -13.23 -16.39 -16.80
N ILE A 61 -12.24 -17.17 -17.23
CA ILE A 61 -10.82 -16.77 -17.27
C ILE A 61 -10.62 -15.64 -18.28
N LEU A 62 -11.20 -15.73 -19.47
CA LEU A 62 -11.09 -14.71 -20.49
C LEU A 62 -11.81 -13.43 -20.13
N PHE A 63 -12.92 -13.54 -19.44
CA PHE A 63 -13.65 -12.43 -18.86
C PHE A 63 -12.79 -11.71 -17.81
N THR A 64 -12.07 -12.45 -17.00
CA THR A 64 -11.14 -11.91 -15.98
C THR A 64 -9.97 -11.14 -16.60
N LEU A 65 -9.38 -11.63 -17.69
CA LEU A 65 -8.21 -11.01 -18.34
C LEU A 65 -8.56 -9.72 -19.11
N HIS A 66 -9.77 -9.58 -19.65
CA HIS A 66 -10.21 -8.36 -20.34
C HIS A 66 -10.54 -7.20 -19.39
N ASN A 67 -10.74 -7.48 -18.11
CA ASN A 67 -11.52 -6.63 -17.23
C ASN A 67 -10.80 -5.47 -16.54
N SER A 68 -9.45 -5.43 -16.44
CA SER A 68 -8.82 -4.41 -15.59
C SER A 68 -8.96 -2.98 -16.12
N ARG A 69 -8.75 -2.77 -17.42
CA ARG A 69 -8.93 -1.43 -18.03
C ARG A 69 -10.40 -1.07 -18.23
N GLU A 70 -11.23 -2.05 -18.53
CA GLU A 70 -12.66 -1.85 -18.72
C GLU A 70 -13.36 -1.61 -17.38
N LEU A 71 -13.05 -2.38 -16.35
CA LEU A 71 -13.59 -2.20 -15.01
C LEU A 71 -13.29 -0.80 -14.45
N TYR A 72 -12.08 -0.29 -14.66
CA TYR A 72 -11.76 1.08 -14.30
C TYR A 72 -12.66 2.10 -14.98
N LYS A 73 -12.83 1.99 -16.31
CA LYS A 73 -13.71 2.89 -17.08
C LYS A 73 -15.16 2.79 -16.59
N VAL A 74 -15.62 1.58 -16.29
CA VAL A 74 -16.96 1.33 -15.79
C VAL A 74 -17.18 1.97 -14.43
N ILE A 75 -16.23 1.82 -13.50
CA ILE A 75 -16.30 2.46 -12.17
C ILE A 75 -16.31 3.99 -12.30
N GLN A 76 -15.46 4.55 -13.16
CA GLN A 76 -15.47 6.00 -13.43
C GLN A 76 -16.79 6.46 -14.04
N ASN A 77 -17.35 5.71 -15.00
CA ASN A 77 -18.64 6.00 -15.59
C ASN A 77 -19.77 5.94 -14.55
N CYS A 78 -19.77 4.94 -13.68
CA CYS A 78 -20.75 4.84 -12.60
C CYS A 78 -20.68 6.06 -11.66
N LYS A 79 -19.47 6.51 -11.29
CA LYS A 79 -19.28 7.72 -10.49
C LYS A 79 -19.87 8.95 -11.19
N GLU A 80 -19.55 9.15 -12.47
CA GLU A 80 -20.11 10.26 -13.26
C GLU A 80 -21.63 10.20 -13.35
N ILE A 81 -22.22 9.02 -13.47
CA ILE A 81 -23.66 8.82 -13.49
C ILE A 81 -24.26 9.22 -12.13
N ILE A 82 -23.65 8.81 -11.02
CA ILE A 82 -24.06 9.19 -9.66
C ILE A 82 -24.05 10.71 -9.50
N GLU A 83 -22.97 11.37 -9.91
CA GLU A 83 -22.83 12.82 -9.78
C GLU A 83 -23.81 13.61 -10.67
N LYS A 84 -23.85 13.27 -11.95
CA LYS A 84 -24.60 14.04 -12.95
C LYS A 84 -26.10 13.74 -12.94
N ARG A 85 -26.47 12.47 -12.77
CA ARG A 85 -27.85 12.01 -12.83
C ARG A 85 -28.46 11.83 -11.46
N GLY A 86 -27.71 11.25 -10.52
CA GLY A 86 -28.13 11.12 -9.12
C GLY A 86 -28.16 12.46 -8.38
N LEU A 87 -27.61 13.54 -8.97
CA LEU A 87 -27.48 14.87 -8.38
C LEU A 87 -26.80 14.84 -7.00
N ILE A 88 -25.85 13.92 -6.87
CA ILE A 88 -25.09 13.70 -5.63
C ILE A 88 -23.74 14.40 -5.76
N ARG A 89 -23.33 15.09 -4.69
CA ARG A 89 -22.03 15.78 -4.65
C ARG A 89 -20.87 14.79 -4.76
N SER A 90 -19.73 15.26 -5.24
CA SER A 90 -18.55 14.42 -5.50
C SER A 90 -18.08 13.66 -4.24
N ASP A 91 -18.08 14.31 -3.07
CA ASP A 91 -17.78 13.72 -1.77
C ASP A 91 -18.73 12.57 -1.39
N GLN A 92 -20.02 12.76 -1.66
CA GLN A 92 -21.05 11.76 -1.40
C GLN A 92 -21.10 10.67 -2.49
N SER A 93 -20.72 10.98 -3.73
CA SER A 93 -20.70 9.99 -4.82
C SER A 93 -19.73 8.84 -4.53
N PHE A 94 -18.65 9.13 -3.83
CA PHE A 94 -17.72 8.12 -3.34
C PHE A 94 -18.39 7.16 -2.34
N ARG A 95 -19.10 7.70 -1.34
CA ARG A 95 -19.85 6.89 -0.36
C ARG A 95 -20.89 6.01 -1.03
N GLU A 96 -21.64 6.56 -1.99
CA GLU A 96 -22.62 5.79 -2.75
C GLU A 96 -21.96 4.64 -3.53
N MET A 97 -20.82 4.91 -4.17
CA MET A 97 -20.11 3.87 -4.91
C MET A 97 -19.60 2.75 -3.99
N THR A 98 -19.09 3.08 -2.79
CA THR A 98 -18.66 2.05 -1.81
C THR A 98 -19.83 1.16 -1.36
N LYS A 99 -21.04 1.71 -1.19
CA LYS A 99 -22.26 0.94 -0.89
C LYS A 99 -22.63 -0.01 -2.02
N ILE A 100 -22.58 0.48 -3.26
CA ILE A 100 -22.85 -0.34 -4.45
C ILE A 100 -21.87 -1.49 -4.58
N LEU A 101 -20.58 -1.23 -4.36
CA LEU A 101 -19.55 -2.27 -4.35
C LEU A 101 -19.81 -3.33 -3.26
N LEU A 102 -20.20 -2.90 -2.07
CA LEU A 102 -20.55 -3.82 -0.97
C LEU A 102 -21.74 -4.72 -1.34
N ILE A 103 -22.81 -4.16 -1.91
CA ILE A 103 -23.96 -4.94 -2.40
C ILE A 103 -23.49 -6.00 -3.38
N LYS A 104 -22.73 -5.59 -4.40
CA LYS A 104 -22.27 -6.50 -5.45
C LYS A 104 -21.41 -7.62 -4.90
N MET A 105 -20.46 -7.32 -4.02
CA MET A 105 -19.61 -8.34 -3.38
C MET A 105 -20.40 -9.27 -2.49
N ASN A 106 -21.37 -8.76 -1.73
CA ASN A 106 -22.26 -9.59 -0.92
C ASN A 106 -23.00 -10.61 -1.80
N GLU A 107 -23.54 -10.17 -2.93
CA GLU A 107 -24.24 -11.04 -3.85
C GLU A 107 -23.34 -12.09 -4.50
N GLU A 108 -22.13 -11.72 -4.92
CA GLU A 108 -21.17 -12.66 -5.47
C GLU A 108 -20.75 -13.73 -4.44
N ARG A 109 -20.53 -13.33 -3.17
CA ARG A 109 -20.21 -14.28 -2.08
C ARG A 109 -21.38 -15.21 -1.77
N ARG A 110 -22.59 -14.69 -1.76
CA ARG A 110 -23.80 -15.46 -1.55
C ARG A 110 -23.97 -16.54 -2.62
N VAL A 111 -23.76 -16.18 -3.88
CA VAL A 111 -23.79 -17.14 -5.00
C VAL A 111 -22.68 -18.19 -4.87
N LYS A 112 -21.46 -17.78 -4.51
CA LYS A 112 -20.33 -18.68 -4.29
C LYS A 112 -20.59 -19.66 -3.12
N ALA A 113 -21.32 -19.23 -2.10
CA ALA A 113 -21.73 -20.06 -0.97
C ALA A 113 -22.93 -20.99 -1.30
N GLY A 114 -23.49 -20.92 -2.51
CA GLY A 114 -24.66 -21.70 -2.92
C GLY A 114 -26.00 -21.21 -2.36
N GLU A 115 -26.07 -19.95 -1.91
CA GLU A 115 -27.25 -19.33 -1.30
C GLU A 115 -28.24 -18.77 -2.33
N GLY A 116 -28.22 -19.25 -3.58
CA GLY A 116 -29.14 -18.89 -4.66
C GLY A 116 -28.49 -18.07 -5.77
N ASN A 117 -29.31 -17.50 -6.65
CA ASN A 117 -28.86 -16.74 -7.82
C ASN A 117 -28.39 -15.33 -7.45
N ASN A 118 -27.59 -14.72 -8.33
CA ASN A 118 -27.14 -13.35 -8.19
C ASN A 118 -28.31 -12.37 -8.28
N ARG A 119 -28.53 -11.59 -7.24
CA ARG A 119 -29.60 -10.58 -7.18
C ARG A 119 -29.15 -9.20 -7.70
N PHE A 120 -27.84 -8.99 -7.86
CA PHE A 120 -27.29 -7.76 -8.47
C PHE A 120 -27.32 -7.86 -9.99
N THR A 121 -28.53 -7.96 -10.55
CA THR A 121 -28.80 -8.00 -12.01
C THR A 121 -30.02 -7.17 -12.34
N SER A 122 -30.02 -6.58 -13.54
CA SER A 122 -31.15 -5.76 -14.05
C SER A 122 -32.45 -6.58 -14.08
N GLU A 123 -32.37 -7.85 -14.47
CA GLU A 123 -33.51 -8.77 -14.53
C GLU A 123 -34.11 -9.03 -13.16
N TYR A 124 -33.26 -9.36 -12.16
CA TYR A 124 -33.72 -9.63 -10.80
C TYR A 124 -34.41 -8.40 -10.19
N ILE A 125 -33.75 -7.24 -10.24
CA ILE A 125 -34.29 -6.00 -9.63
C ILE A 125 -35.67 -5.67 -10.23
N LEU A 126 -35.81 -5.73 -11.55
CA LEU A 126 -37.08 -5.46 -12.23
C LEU A 126 -38.20 -6.46 -11.84
N SER A 127 -37.88 -7.76 -11.84
CA SER A 127 -38.86 -8.82 -11.54
C SER A 127 -39.24 -8.81 -10.05
N ALA A 128 -38.28 -8.68 -9.14
CA ALA A 128 -38.53 -8.65 -7.71
C ALA A 128 -39.31 -7.39 -7.28
N ALA A 129 -39.01 -6.24 -7.86
CA ALA A 129 -39.75 -5.01 -7.61
C ALA A 129 -41.25 -5.16 -8.00
N LYS A 130 -41.52 -5.76 -9.18
CA LYS A 130 -42.90 -6.03 -9.63
C LYS A 130 -43.63 -7.01 -8.71
N VAL A 131 -42.96 -8.13 -8.30
CA VAL A 131 -43.56 -9.13 -7.42
C VAL A 131 -43.92 -8.55 -6.06
N ASN A 132 -43.02 -7.73 -5.49
CA ASN A 132 -43.21 -7.11 -4.18
C ASN A 132 -44.04 -5.81 -4.21
N ASN A 133 -44.41 -5.34 -5.36
CA ASN A 133 -45.15 -4.07 -5.58
C ASN A 133 -44.41 -2.85 -4.94
N ILE A 134 -43.11 -2.77 -5.17
CA ILE A 134 -42.24 -1.67 -4.73
C ILE A 134 -41.47 -1.10 -5.92
N SER A 135 -40.80 0.05 -5.72
CA SER A 135 -39.92 0.63 -6.75
C SER A 135 -38.63 -0.20 -6.91
N GLU A 136 -37.99 -0.07 -8.09
CA GLU A 136 -36.68 -0.70 -8.30
C GLU A 136 -35.61 -0.12 -7.36
N ILE A 137 -35.75 1.15 -6.99
CA ILE A 137 -34.90 1.81 -5.97
C ILE A 137 -35.06 1.13 -4.60
N ASP A 138 -36.31 0.89 -4.18
CA ASP A 138 -36.56 0.27 -2.89
C ASP A 138 -36.07 -1.19 -2.88
N MET A 139 -36.18 -1.90 -3.99
CA MET A 139 -35.58 -3.23 -4.12
C MET A 139 -34.06 -3.17 -4.01
N PHE A 140 -33.40 -2.19 -4.62
CA PHE A 140 -31.96 -1.99 -4.51
C PHE A 140 -31.53 -1.61 -3.09
N LYS A 141 -32.29 -0.75 -2.40
CA LYS A 141 -32.08 -0.43 -0.99
C LYS A 141 -32.19 -1.67 -0.08
N GLN A 142 -33.12 -2.58 -0.37
CA GLN A 142 -33.19 -3.86 0.37
C GLN A 142 -31.93 -4.71 0.23
N LEU A 143 -31.31 -4.75 -0.94
CA LEU A 143 -30.02 -5.44 -1.11
C LEU A 143 -28.91 -4.80 -0.26
N PHE A 144 -28.96 -3.48 -0.07
CA PHE A 144 -28.02 -2.80 0.82
C PHE A 144 -28.26 -3.14 2.28
N GLU A 145 -29.52 -3.18 2.72
CA GLU A 145 -29.86 -3.63 4.10
C GLU A 145 -29.39 -5.07 4.35
N ASP A 146 -29.61 -5.99 3.38
CA ASP A 146 -29.10 -7.37 3.48
C ASP A 146 -27.57 -7.40 3.63
N ALA A 147 -26.85 -6.55 2.87
CA ALA A 147 -25.41 -6.44 2.98
C ALA A 147 -24.97 -5.87 4.34
N LYS A 148 -25.68 -4.86 4.90
CA LYS A 148 -25.39 -4.35 6.26
C LYS A 148 -25.59 -5.41 7.34
N ILE A 149 -26.63 -6.25 7.23
CA ILE A 149 -26.86 -7.37 8.16
C ILE A 149 -25.67 -8.36 8.13
N LYS A 150 -25.13 -8.64 6.93
CA LYS A 150 -23.98 -9.55 6.78
C LYS A 150 -22.68 -8.94 7.31
N TYR A 151 -22.53 -7.62 7.21
CA TYR A 151 -21.34 -6.85 7.60
C TYR A 151 -21.67 -5.73 8.58
N PRO A 152 -22.12 -6.04 9.81
CA PRO A 152 -22.78 -5.08 10.71
C PRO A 152 -21.86 -3.97 11.22
N SER A 153 -20.55 -4.12 11.16
CA SER A 153 -19.62 -3.12 11.66
C SER A 153 -18.92 -2.30 10.59
N ILE A 154 -19.34 -2.40 9.32
CA ILE A 154 -18.76 -1.56 8.25
C ILE A 154 -19.20 -0.12 8.43
N TYR A 155 -20.49 0.11 8.63
CA TYR A 155 -21.05 1.42 8.88
C TYR A 155 -21.30 1.59 10.38
N THR A 156 -20.80 2.68 10.96
CA THR A 156 -21.03 3.02 12.38
C THR A 156 -22.38 3.69 12.58
N ASP A 157 -22.96 4.29 11.53
CA ASP A 157 -24.32 4.81 11.52
C ASP A 157 -25.29 3.72 11.05
N GLU A 158 -26.14 3.26 11.97
CA GLU A 158 -27.20 2.28 11.66
C GLU A 158 -28.20 2.81 10.63
N ASN A 159 -28.34 4.13 10.52
CA ASN A 159 -29.24 4.80 9.57
C ASN A 159 -28.62 5.04 8.18
N GLU A 160 -27.38 4.57 7.96
CA GLU A 160 -26.74 4.71 6.64
C GLU A 160 -27.59 4.08 5.55
N GLN A 161 -27.94 4.85 4.53
CA GLN A 161 -28.85 4.46 3.43
C GLN A 161 -28.27 4.84 2.08
N ILE A 162 -28.79 4.22 1.02
CA ILE A 162 -28.54 4.66 -0.37
C ILE A 162 -29.25 6.00 -0.58
N LEU A 163 -28.48 7.01 -1.00
CA LEU A 163 -28.98 8.36 -1.28
C LEU A 163 -29.50 8.53 -2.70
N ILE A 164 -29.09 7.66 -3.62
CA ILE A 164 -29.54 7.69 -5.01
C ILE A 164 -31.06 7.51 -5.05
N SER A 165 -31.78 8.47 -5.65
CA SER A 165 -33.22 8.49 -5.79
C SER A 165 -33.72 8.37 -7.24
N ASP A 166 -32.83 8.43 -8.25
CA ASP A 166 -33.18 8.27 -9.65
C ASP A 166 -33.07 6.79 -10.08
N GLU A 167 -34.19 6.18 -10.46
CA GLU A 167 -34.23 4.78 -10.94
C GLU A 167 -33.35 4.55 -12.16
N LEU A 168 -33.26 5.50 -13.08
CA LEU A 168 -32.41 5.34 -14.26
C LEU A 168 -30.94 5.39 -13.92
N CYS A 169 -30.55 6.11 -12.86
CA CYS A 169 -29.19 6.08 -12.31
C CYS A 169 -28.84 4.66 -11.88
N ILE A 170 -29.67 4.03 -11.03
CA ILE A 170 -29.45 2.66 -10.53
C ILE A 170 -29.44 1.64 -11.67
N LYS A 171 -30.37 1.75 -12.63
CA LYS A 171 -30.41 0.85 -13.80
C LYS A 171 -29.12 0.87 -14.61
N HIS A 172 -28.57 2.07 -14.87
CA HIS A 172 -27.30 2.19 -15.60
C HIS A 172 -26.15 1.58 -14.80
N ILE A 173 -26.06 1.86 -13.50
CA ILE A 173 -25.01 1.32 -12.65
C ILE A 173 -25.05 -0.21 -12.59
N ILE A 174 -26.23 -0.80 -12.38
CA ILE A 174 -26.38 -2.26 -12.35
C ILE A 174 -25.98 -2.85 -13.70
N LYS A 175 -26.51 -2.32 -14.80
CA LYS A 175 -26.20 -2.79 -16.16
C LYS A 175 -24.72 -2.74 -16.48
N ASP A 176 -24.03 -1.67 -16.05
CA ASP A 176 -22.61 -1.48 -16.30
C ASP A 176 -21.74 -2.41 -15.42
N LEU A 177 -22.18 -2.71 -14.19
CA LEU A 177 -21.42 -3.53 -13.24
C LEU A 177 -21.80 -5.02 -13.26
N GLU A 178 -23.04 -5.40 -13.64
CA GLU A 178 -23.49 -6.80 -13.59
C GLU A 178 -22.60 -7.78 -14.38
N PRO A 179 -21.99 -7.39 -15.53
CA PRO A 179 -21.12 -8.29 -16.27
C PRO A 179 -19.80 -8.62 -15.58
N PHE A 180 -19.38 -7.86 -14.58
CA PHE A 180 -18.07 -8.00 -13.93
C PHE A 180 -18.17 -8.83 -12.65
N SER A 181 -17.14 -9.62 -12.35
CA SER A 181 -16.98 -10.28 -11.06
C SER A 181 -15.82 -9.68 -10.27
N PHE A 182 -16.10 -9.13 -9.09
CA PHE A 182 -15.05 -8.61 -8.21
C PHE A 182 -14.30 -9.72 -7.48
N LEU A 183 -14.98 -10.79 -7.09
CA LEU A 183 -14.34 -11.93 -6.42
C LEU A 183 -13.52 -12.82 -7.37
N GLY A 184 -13.90 -12.83 -8.66
CA GLY A 184 -13.21 -13.59 -9.70
C GLY A 184 -12.01 -12.87 -10.31
N THR A 185 -11.83 -11.58 -10.02
CA THR A 185 -10.69 -10.79 -10.53
C THR A 185 -9.43 -11.06 -9.71
N GLY A 186 -8.25 -11.10 -10.33
CA GLY A 186 -6.98 -11.25 -9.62
C GLY A 186 -6.72 -10.09 -8.64
N ASP A 187 -6.02 -10.37 -7.54
CA ASP A 187 -5.82 -9.41 -6.45
C ASP A 187 -5.09 -8.13 -6.91
N ASP A 188 -4.18 -8.23 -7.87
CA ASP A 188 -3.51 -7.09 -8.49
C ASP A 188 -4.48 -6.13 -9.19
N ILE A 189 -5.51 -6.66 -9.82
CA ILE A 189 -6.52 -5.88 -10.56
C ILE A 189 -7.45 -5.18 -9.58
N LYS A 190 -7.90 -5.87 -8.54
CA LYS A 190 -8.74 -5.30 -7.47
C LYS A 190 -8.05 -4.11 -6.80
N GLY A 191 -6.78 -4.30 -6.39
CA GLY A 191 -5.98 -3.25 -5.79
C GLY A 191 -5.79 -2.05 -6.73
N THR A 192 -5.43 -2.29 -7.99
CA THR A 192 -5.20 -1.22 -8.98
C THR A 192 -6.48 -0.44 -9.28
N VAL A 193 -7.60 -1.10 -9.52
CA VAL A 193 -8.89 -0.43 -9.78
C VAL A 193 -9.31 0.42 -8.59
N TYR A 194 -9.11 -0.12 -7.40
CA TYR A 194 -9.46 0.55 -6.17
C TYR A 194 -8.56 1.77 -5.89
N GLU A 195 -7.25 1.66 -6.07
CA GLU A 195 -6.32 2.79 -5.96
C GLU A 195 -6.62 3.90 -6.98
N ILE A 196 -6.94 3.53 -8.21
CA ILE A 196 -7.26 4.50 -9.25
C ILE A 196 -8.59 5.20 -8.97
N PHE A 197 -9.57 4.47 -8.47
CA PHE A 197 -10.85 5.03 -8.02
C PHE A 197 -10.63 6.02 -6.88
N LEU A 198 -9.83 5.67 -5.88
CA LEU A 198 -9.43 6.57 -4.80
C LEU A 198 -8.72 7.82 -5.32
N LYS A 199 -7.70 7.65 -6.17
CA LYS A 199 -6.94 8.78 -6.74
C LYS A 199 -7.80 9.76 -7.53
N SER A 200 -8.83 9.28 -8.20
CA SER A 200 -9.74 10.13 -8.99
C SER A 200 -10.78 10.87 -8.14
N THR A 201 -11.13 10.31 -6.99
CA THR A 201 -12.23 10.81 -6.15
C THR A 201 -11.74 11.72 -5.03
N LEU A 202 -10.62 11.35 -4.40
CA LEU A 202 -10.09 12.04 -3.23
C LEU A 202 -9.04 13.13 -3.57
N ARG A 203 -8.74 13.36 -4.86
CA ARG A 203 -7.86 14.46 -5.27
C ARG A 203 -8.46 15.81 -4.91
N GLY A 204 -7.95 16.41 -3.84
CA GLY A 204 -8.24 17.78 -3.43
C GLY A 204 -9.22 17.96 -2.28
N GLU A 205 -9.89 16.93 -1.78
CA GLU A 205 -10.82 17.02 -0.64
C GLU A 205 -10.24 16.47 0.67
N PHE A 206 -9.27 15.55 0.58
CA PHE A 206 -8.59 14.99 1.75
C PHE A 206 -7.09 15.20 1.58
N ASP A 207 -6.43 15.90 2.51
CA ASP A 207 -4.96 16.05 2.62
C ASP A 207 -4.28 14.71 3.00
N GLN A 208 -4.81 13.57 2.53
CA GLN A 208 -4.35 12.25 2.89
C GLN A 208 -3.59 11.60 1.75
N TYR A 209 -2.48 10.97 2.09
CA TYR A 209 -1.50 10.42 1.17
C TYR A 209 -1.59 8.91 1.16
N PHE A 210 -1.76 8.33 -0.05
CA PHE A 210 -1.66 6.88 -0.21
C PHE A 210 -0.20 6.46 -0.26
N THR A 211 0.11 5.39 0.45
CA THR A 211 1.45 4.79 0.36
C THR A 211 1.61 4.12 -1.01
N PRO A 212 2.64 4.47 -1.79
CA PRO A 212 2.93 3.80 -3.05
C PRO A 212 3.06 2.28 -2.85
N ARG A 213 2.48 1.53 -3.79
CA ARG A 213 2.45 0.07 -3.71
C ARG A 213 3.85 -0.53 -3.62
N GLU A 214 4.80 0.04 -4.32
CA GLU A 214 6.20 -0.39 -4.34
C GLU A 214 6.84 -0.29 -2.94
N ILE A 215 6.47 0.73 -2.16
CA ILE A 215 6.92 0.92 -0.78
C ILE A 215 6.23 -0.11 0.14
N VAL A 216 4.91 -0.30 -0.02
CA VAL A 216 4.13 -1.29 0.75
C VAL A 216 4.68 -2.69 0.52
N ASP A 217 4.89 -3.07 -0.74
CA ASP A 217 5.41 -4.38 -1.14
C ASP A 217 6.79 -4.64 -0.52
N PHE A 218 7.69 -3.66 -0.62
CA PHE A 218 9.02 -3.76 -0.03
C PHE A 218 8.95 -3.93 1.50
N MET A 219 8.18 -3.09 2.19
CA MET A 219 8.09 -3.13 3.65
C MET A 219 7.50 -4.45 4.16
N VAL A 220 6.46 -4.97 3.52
CA VAL A 220 5.85 -6.26 3.90
C VAL A 220 6.80 -7.43 3.63
N LYS A 221 7.47 -7.45 2.49
CA LYS A 221 8.42 -8.51 2.14
C LYS A 221 9.65 -8.49 3.05
N PHE A 222 10.16 -7.30 3.38
CA PHE A 222 11.28 -7.18 4.31
C PHE A 222 10.88 -7.61 5.73
N ALA A 223 9.68 -7.23 6.18
CA ALA A 223 9.14 -7.64 7.48
C ALA A 223 8.85 -9.14 7.55
N ASP A 224 8.54 -9.76 6.43
CA ASP A 224 8.25 -11.18 6.24
C ASP A 224 7.33 -11.80 7.32
N PRO A 225 6.11 -11.24 7.56
CA PRO A 225 5.23 -11.66 8.64
C PRO A 225 4.97 -13.17 8.63
N ASN A 226 4.96 -13.79 9.80
CA ASN A 226 4.72 -15.22 9.99
C ASN A 226 3.22 -15.53 10.08
N ILE A 227 2.89 -16.81 9.86
CA ILE A 227 1.54 -17.30 10.04
C ILE A 227 1.18 -17.21 11.53
N GLY A 228 0.19 -16.39 11.86
CA GLY A 228 -0.28 -16.18 13.22
C GLY A 228 0.20 -14.88 13.87
N ASP A 229 1.12 -14.15 13.25
CA ASP A 229 1.52 -12.82 13.73
C ASP A 229 0.33 -11.85 13.73
N ILE A 230 0.20 -11.08 14.80
CA ILE A 230 -0.81 -10.03 14.93
C ILE A 230 -0.19 -8.73 14.40
N ILE A 231 -0.75 -8.21 13.31
CA ILE A 231 -0.21 -7.10 12.53
C ILE A 231 -1.09 -5.87 12.72
N LEU A 232 -0.48 -4.73 13.06
CA LEU A 232 -1.17 -3.44 13.21
C LEU A 232 -0.70 -2.45 12.15
N ASP A 233 -1.68 -1.78 11.53
CA ASP A 233 -1.49 -0.49 10.86
C ASP A 233 -2.26 0.59 11.63
N PRO A 234 -1.57 1.46 12.40
CA PRO A 234 -2.21 2.46 13.25
C PRO A 234 -2.75 3.68 12.50
N ALA A 235 -2.50 3.78 11.19
CA ALA A 235 -2.99 4.83 10.29
C ALA A 235 -3.34 4.20 8.94
N CYS A 236 -4.28 3.24 8.94
CA CYS A 236 -4.39 2.26 7.87
C CYS A 236 -4.92 2.82 6.54
N GLY A 237 -5.47 4.04 6.53
CA GLY A 237 -6.03 4.62 5.32
C GLY A 237 -7.01 3.67 4.64
N SER A 238 -6.74 3.34 3.39
CA SER A 238 -7.52 2.37 2.61
C SER A 238 -7.17 0.89 2.87
N GLY A 239 -6.29 0.59 3.81
CA GLY A 239 -5.88 -0.77 4.19
C GLY A 239 -4.72 -1.36 3.38
N GLY A 240 -3.94 -0.54 2.68
CA GLY A 240 -2.90 -1.01 1.76
C GLY A 240 -1.88 -1.97 2.39
N PHE A 241 -1.31 -1.64 3.55
CA PHE A 241 -0.39 -2.53 4.27
C PHE A 241 -1.07 -3.82 4.74
N LEU A 242 -2.29 -3.73 5.24
CA LEU A 242 -3.02 -4.89 5.76
C LEU A 242 -3.38 -5.87 4.65
N ILE A 243 -3.76 -5.39 3.48
CA ILE A 243 -4.04 -6.20 2.29
C ILE A 243 -2.77 -6.93 1.83
N GLN A 244 -1.67 -6.21 1.74
CA GLN A 244 -0.42 -6.82 1.30
C GLN A 244 0.11 -7.83 2.33
N ALA A 245 -0.02 -7.54 3.64
CA ALA A 245 0.30 -8.48 4.70
C ALA A 245 -0.61 -9.74 4.64
N PHE A 246 -1.92 -9.55 4.42
CA PHE A 246 -2.86 -10.65 4.18
C PHE A 246 -2.41 -11.53 3.01
N ASN A 247 -2.12 -10.93 1.84
CA ASN A 247 -1.70 -11.66 0.66
C ASN A 247 -0.41 -12.45 0.91
N HIS A 248 0.56 -11.82 1.58
CA HIS A 248 1.84 -12.44 1.92
C HIS A 248 1.67 -13.66 2.84
N VAL A 249 0.94 -13.51 3.95
CA VAL A 249 0.70 -14.60 4.90
C VAL A 249 -0.19 -15.69 4.30
N ASN A 250 -1.20 -15.33 3.52
CA ASN A 250 -2.07 -16.30 2.82
C ASN A 250 -1.28 -17.12 1.79
N ALA A 251 -0.35 -16.50 1.06
CA ALA A 251 0.55 -17.23 0.17
C ALA A 251 1.41 -18.23 0.94
N LYS A 252 1.95 -17.86 2.13
CA LYS A 252 2.66 -18.80 3.00
C LYS A 252 1.77 -19.96 3.44
N ILE A 253 0.53 -19.71 3.86
CA ILE A 253 -0.42 -20.76 4.25
C ILE A 253 -0.61 -21.75 3.10
N ASN A 254 -0.81 -21.28 1.87
CA ASN A 254 -1.05 -22.11 0.70
C ASN A 254 0.17 -22.92 0.25
N THR A 255 1.39 -22.47 0.56
CA THR A 255 2.65 -23.13 0.13
C THR A 255 3.23 -24.10 1.18
N MET A 256 2.81 -24.01 2.44
CA MET A 256 3.36 -24.80 3.56
C MET A 256 2.93 -26.27 3.58
N GLY A 257 2.05 -26.70 2.66
CA GLY A 257 1.62 -28.11 2.57
C GLY A 257 0.74 -28.60 3.72
N TYR A 258 -0.01 -27.71 4.38
CA TYR A 258 -0.96 -28.06 5.41
C TYR A 258 -2.10 -28.93 4.86
N SER A 259 -2.72 -29.74 5.72
CA SER A 259 -3.98 -30.38 5.40
C SER A 259 -5.06 -29.32 5.12
N GLU A 260 -6.09 -29.67 4.35
CA GLU A 260 -7.19 -28.75 4.02
C GLU A 260 -7.82 -28.13 5.28
N VAL A 261 -8.05 -28.94 6.31
CA VAL A 261 -8.63 -28.48 7.60
C VAL A 261 -7.68 -27.52 8.32
N GLU A 262 -6.39 -27.83 8.36
CA GLU A 262 -5.41 -26.98 9.03
C GLU A 262 -5.19 -25.66 8.26
N GLY A 263 -5.07 -25.72 6.95
CA GLY A 263 -4.97 -24.56 6.09
C GLY A 263 -6.19 -23.64 6.27
N HIS A 264 -7.39 -24.19 6.29
CA HIS A 264 -8.62 -23.44 6.55
C HIS A 264 -8.63 -22.78 7.93
N ASN A 265 -8.20 -23.49 8.99
CA ASN A 265 -8.13 -22.92 10.33
C ASN A 265 -7.11 -21.76 10.43
N ARG A 266 -5.95 -21.88 9.77
CA ARG A 266 -4.92 -20.82 9.73
C ARG A 266 -5.40 -19.62 8.94
N TYR A 267 -6.05 -19.84 7.81
CA TYR A 267 -6.70 -18.77 7.04
C TYR A 267 -7.76 -18.05 7.88
N LYS A 268 -8.62 -18.81 8.57
CA LYS A 268 -9.63 -18.23 9.46
C LYS A 268 -9.01 -17.42 10.60
N ASN A 269 -7.92 -17.90 11.21
CA ASN A 269 -7.20 -17.14 12.23
C ASN A 269 -6.62 -15.83 11.66
N LEU A 270 -6.07 -15.87 10.45
CA LEU A 270 -5.53 -14.68 9.76
C LEU A 270 -6.61 -13.60 9.60
N ILE A 271 -7.78 -13.95 9.07
CA ILE A 271 -8.87 -12.99 8.80
C ILE A 271 -9.60 -12.53 10.06
N ASP A 272 -9.73 -13.39 11.08
CA ASP A 272 -10.50 -13.07 12.29
C ASP A 272 -9.67 -12.31 13.34
N LYS A 273 -8.35 -12.54 13.41
CA LYS A 273 -7.55 -12.11 14.56
C LYS A 273 -6.26 -11.37 14.22
N CYS A 274 -5.64 -11.62 13.06
CA CYS A 274 -4.27 -11.20 12.84
C CYS A 274 -4.14 -9.80 12.24
N LEU A 275 -5.16 -9.28 11.56
CA LEU A 275 -5.12 -8.01 10.88
C LEU A 275 -5.84 -6.93 11.69
N TRP A 276 -5.12 -5.88 12.09
CA TRP A 276 -5.63 -4.78 12.89
C TRP A 276 -5.33 -3.45 12.22
N GLY A 277 -6.32 -2.57 12.12
CA GLY A 277 -6.18 -1.24 11.55
C GLY A 277 -6.90 -0.19 12.39
N HIS A 278 -6.39 1.02 12.35
CA HIS A 278 -7.04 2.18 12.94
C HIS A 278 -7.01 3.35 11.96
N GLU A 279 -8.14 4.03 11.76
CA GLU A 279 -8.28 5.12 10.81
C GLU A 279 -9.19 6.21 11.40
N ALA A 280 -8.72 7.46 11.34
CA ALA A 280 -9.47 8.58 11.89
C ALA A 280 -10.62 9.01 10.98
N ASP A 281 -10.38 9.01 9.66
CA ASP A 281 -11.37 9.39 8.67
C ASP A 281 -12.41 8.28 8.48
N TYR A 282 -13.69 8.67 8.56
CA TYR A 282 -14.81 7.73 8.44
C TYR A 282 -14.88 7.05 7.08
N ASP A 283 -14.69 7.81 6.02
CA ASP A 283 -14.82 7.28 4.65
C ASP A 283 -13.68 6.32 4.32
N LEU A 284 -12.46 6.64 4.75
CA LEU A 284 -11.32 5.76 4.60
C LEU A 284 -11.44 4.50 5.48
N HIS A 285 -11.98 4.62 6.67
CA HIS A 285 -12.29 3.47 7.53
C HIS A 285 -13.26 2.48 6.85
N VAL A 286 -14.40 2.98 6.34
CA VAL A 286 -15.36 2.17 5.57
C VAL A 286 -14.68 1.53 4.36
N LEU A 287 -13.87 2.32 3.68
CA LEU A 287 -13.13 1.92 2.51
C LEU A 287 -12.14 0.79 2.81
N ALA A 288 -11.34 0.91 3.89
CA ALA A 288 -10.40 -0.14 4.30
C ALA A 288 -11.11 -1.47 4.54
N LYS A 289 -12.26 -1.44 5.20
CA LYS A 289 -13.07 -2.65 5.43
C LYS A 289 -13.56 -3.29 4.13
N ILE A 290 -14.14 -2.50 3.25
CA ILE A 290 -14.61 -2.98 1.95
C ILE A 290 -13.46 -3.54 1.11
N ASN A 291 -12.32 -2.88 1.14
CA ASN A 291 -11.14 -3.30 0.42
C ASN A 291 -10.58 -4.64 0.93
N LEU A 292 -10.52 -4.83 2.25
CA LEU A 292 -10.16 -6.11 2.85
C LEU A 292 -11.15 -7.21 2.49
N ILE A 293 -12.46 -6.93 2.53
CA ILE A 293 -13.50 -7.87 2.08
C ILE A 293 -13.26 -8.28 0.62
N MET A 294 -12.91 -7.36 -0.27
CA MET A 294 -12.62 -7.65 -1.68
C MET A 294 -11.44 -8.61 -1.85
N HIS A 295 -10.42 -8.51 -1.01
CA HIS A 295 -9.20 -9.31 -1.11
C HIS A 295 -9.26 -10.65 -0.37
N GLY A 296 -10.29 -10.90 0.40
CA GLY A 296 -10.44 -12.20 1.03
C GLY A 296 -11.24 -12.20 2.32
N ASP A 297 -11.02 -11.23 3.14
CA ASP A 297 -11.69 -10.91 4.40
C ASP A 297 -10.67 -10.24 5.37
N GLY A 298 -10.99 -10.12 6.68
CA GLY A 298 -10.04 -9.56 7.66
C GLY A 298 -10.38 -8.14 8.11
N TRP A 299 -11.62 -7.72 7.91
CA TRP A 299 -12.12 -6.40 8.26
C TRP A 299 -12.55 -6.23 9.73
N ASN A 300 -12.55 -7.31 10.52
CA ASN A 300 -13.15 -7.36 11.88
C ASN A 300 -12.48 -6.40 12.88
N ASN A 301 -11.16 -6.23 12.80
CA ASN A 301 -10.40 -5.43 13.76
C ASN A 301 -9.94 -4.09 13.14
N ILE A 302 -10.75 -3.53 12.25
CA ILE A 302 -10.52 -2.18 11.71
C ILE A 302 -11.43 -1.21 12.46
N TYR A 303 -10.82 -0.26 13.16
CA TYR A 303 -11.50 0.67 14.06
C TYR A 303 -11.42 2.10 13.55
N GLN A 304 -12.52 2.86 13.77
CA GLN A 304 -12.58 4.27 13.40
C GLN A 304 -12.30 5.15 14.63
N GLY A 305 -11.52 6.20 14.45
CA GLY A 305 -11.28 7.24 15.46
C GLY A 305 -9.82 7.70 15.54
N ASP A 306 -9.52 8.54 16.51
CA ASP A 306 -8.17 9.02 16.77
C ASP A 306 -7.32 7.92 17.44
N THR A 307 -6.28 7.49 16.73
CA THR A 307 -5.34 6.43 17.15
C THR A 307 -4.65 6.75 18.48
N LEU A 308 -4.31 8.02 18.73
CA LEU A 308 -3.56 8.42 19.91
C LEU A 308 -4.39 8.34 21.19
N SER A 309 -5.71 8.55 21.08
CA SER A 309 -6.64 8.45 22.20
C SER A 309 -7.32 7.09 22.34
N SER A 310 -7.17 6.21 21.33
CA SER A 310 -7.90 4.94 21.24
C SER A 310 -7.47 3.94 22.31
N ASP A 311 -8.45 3.31 22.96
CA ASP A 311 -8.31 2.15 23.83
C ASP A 311 -8.32 0.81 23.08
N LYS A 312 -8.58 0.84 21.76
CA LYS A 312 -8.61 -0.35 20.90
C LYS A 312 -7.24 -0.85 20.49
N ILE A 313 -6.17 -0.11 20.79
CA ILE A 313 -4.79 -0.50 20.52
C ILE A 313 -4.10 -0.78 21.85
N PRO A 314 -4.09 -2.05 22.31
CA PRO A 314 -3.48 -2.43 23.58
C PRO A 314 -1.93 -2.37 23.50
N ASP A 315 -1.30 -2.09 24.64
CA ASP A 315 0.16 -2.11 24.78
C ASP A 315 0.70 -3.54 24.74
N ASN A 316 1.91 -3.71 24.15
CA ASN A 316 2.64 -4.99 24.08
C ASN A 316 1.81 -6.15 23.50
N TYR A 317 1.05 -5.89 22.47
CA TYR A 317 0.11 -6.87 21.91
C TYR A 317 0.45 -7.32 20.48
N PHE A 318 1.04 -6.46 19.66
CA PHE A 318 1.28 -6.71 18.25
C PHE A 318 2.66 -7.31 17.99
N ASP A 319 2.72 -8.24 17.04
CA ASP A 319 3.95 -8.91 16.60
C ASP A 319 4.63 -8.12 15.47
N LEU A 320 3.88 -7.36 14.71
CA LEU A 320 4.40 -6.51 13.64
C LEU A 320 3.58 -5.21 13.54
N ILE A 321 4.26 -4.10 13.30
CA ILE A 321 3.62 -2.84 12.95
C ILE A 321 4.14 -2.37 11.59
N LEU A 322 3.21 -2.02 10.70
CA LEU A 322 3.47 -1.44 9.39
C LEU A 322 2.70 -0.11 9.31
N ALA A 323 3.38 1.00 9.08
CA ALA A 323 2.74 2.30 9.19
C ALA A 323 3.25 3.34 8.19
N ASN A 324 2.34 4.19 7.74
CA ASN A 324 2.62 5.47 7.11
C ASN A 324 1.73 6.53 7.75
N PRO A 325 2.13 7.08 8.92
CA PRO A 325 1.32 8.06 9.64
C PRO A 325 1.28 9.42 8.92
N PRO A 326 0.33 10.30 9.27
CA PRO A 326 0.32 11.67 8.75
C PRO A 326 1.56 12.44 9.21
N PHE A 327 2.19 13.20 8.29
CA PHE A 327 3.47 13.88 8.51
C PHE A 327 3.32 15.32 8.98
N THR A 328 4.18 15.75 9.91
CA THR A 328 4.40 17.16 10.29
C THR A 328 3.14 17.94 10.69
N ILE A 329 2.09 17.26 11.13
CA ILE A 329 0.87 17.89 11.64
C ILE A 329 1.04 18.11 13.14
N PRO A 330 0.88 19.36 13.66
CA PRO A 330 0.92 19.60 15.10
C PRO A 330 -0.33 19.03 15.78
N TYR A 331 -0.11 18.27 16.84
CA TYR A 331 -1.16 17.76 17.73
C TYR A 331 -1.11 18.48 19.07
N SER A 332 -2.22 19.05 19.53
CA SER A 332 -2.27 19.96 20.68
C SER A 332 -3.32 19.63 21.73
N PHE A 333 -3.95 18.44 21.68
CA PHE A 333 -4.87 17.98 22.71
C PHE A 333 -4.09 17.55 23.96
N ARG A 334 -4.07 18.42 24.97
CA ARG A 334 -3.20 18.31 26.13
C ARG A 334 -3.44 17.06 26.97
N ASP A 335 -4.69 16.70 27.18
CA ASP A 335 -5.10 15.49 27.91
C ASP A 335 -4.61 14.19 27.26
N ILE A 336 -4.35 14.22 25.97
CA ILE A 336 -3.75 13.11 25.22
C ILE A 336 -2.23 13.23 25.22
N LEU A 337 -1.66 14.43 24.98
CA LEU A 337 -0.21 14.66 25.01
C LEU A 337 0.41 14.20 26.33
N ASP A 338 -0.26 14.45 27.47
CA ASP A 338 0.24 14.07 28.80
C ASP A 338 0.32 12.54 29.02
N LYS A 339 -0.25 11.73 28.11
CA LYS A 339 -0.12 10.26 28.11
C LYS A 339 1.12 9.75 27.39
N TYR A 340 1.85 10.63 26.70
CA TYR A 340 3.02 10.29 25.87
C TYR A 340 4.29 10.89 26.46
N GLU A 341 5.38 10.08 26.55
CA GLU A 341 6.68 10.55 27.05
C GLU A 341 7.22 11.74 26.22
N LEU A 342 6.96 11.71 24.90
CA LEU A 342 7.39 12.76 23.98
C LEU A 342 6.46 13.97 23.95
N GLY A 343 5.23 13.82 24.46
CA GLY A 343 4.21 14.87 24.49
C GLY A 343 4.10 15.60 25.83
N ILE A 344 4.42 14.93 26.92
CA ILE A 344 4.20 15.43 28.29
C ILE A 344 4.80 16.81 28.52
N GLY A 345 4.02 17.75 29.04
CA GLY A 345 4.44 19.10 29.35
C GLY A 345 4.65 20.00 28.13
N LYS A 346 4.29 19.58 26.93
CA LYS A 346 4.34 20.39 25.71
C LYS A 346 2.94 20.96 25.38
N ASP A 347 2.93 22.11 24.71
CA ASP A 347 1.70 22.68 24.16
C ASP A 347 1.27 21.98 22.86
N SER A 348 2.25 21.44 22.12
CA SER A 348 2.03 20.61 20.92
C SER A 348 3.24 19.71 20.63
N GLU A 349 2.99 18.60 19.97
CA GLU A 349 4.02 17.74 19.37
C GLU A 349 3.61 17.32 17.96
N GLU A 350 4.57 16.95 17.13
CA GLU A 350 4.28 16.47 15.78
C GLU A 350 3.62 15.09 15.80
N LEU A 351 2.59 14.93 15.00
CA LEU A 351 1.72 13.76 15.01
C LEU A 351 2.49 12.47 14.68
N ASP A 352 3.39 12.52 13.69
CA ASP A 352 4.26 11.40 13.30
C ASP A 352 5.16 10.92 14.46
N ILE A 353 5.68 11.82 15.29
CA ILE A 353 6.46 11.49 16.50
C ILE A 353 5.59 10.75 17.52
N LEU A 354 4.36 11.21 17.75
CA LEU A 354 3.42 10.56 18.67
C LEU A 354 2.96 9.19 18.15
N PHE A 355 2.78 9.04 16.83
CA PHE A 355 2.48 7.74 16.21
C PHE A 355 3.62 6.74 16.40
N VAL A 356 4.88 7.17 16.31
CA VAL A 356 6.04 6.30 16.63
C VAL A 356 5.97 5.84 18.08
N GLU A 357 5.69 6.74 19.04
CA GLU A 357 5.58 6.37 20.45
C GLU A 357 4.41 5.41 20.69
N LYS A 358 3.22 5.68 20.14
CA LYS A 358 2.04 4.80 20.23
C LYS A 358 2.35 3.42 19.68
N SER A 359 3.00 3.36 18.53
CA SER A 359 3.39 2.10 17.88
C SER A 359 4.37 1.29 18.73
N ILE A 360 5.40 1.93 19.28
CA ILE A 360 6.36 1.24 20.15
C ILE A 360 5.68 0.74 21.44
N LYS A 361 4.74 1.49 22.02
CA LYS A 361 3.93 1.03 23.16
C LYS A 361 3.12 -0.23 22.79
N ALA A 362 2.48 -0.22 21.64
CA ALA A 362 1.63 -1.31 21.16
C ALA A 362 2.42 -2.57 20.77
N LEU A 363 3.64 -2.42 20.29
CA LEU A 363 4.51 -3.51 19.85
C LEU A 363 4.99 -4.35 21.03
N LYS A 364 5.00 -5.67 20.90
CA LYS A 364 5.61 -6.57 21.88
C LYS A 364 7.14 -6.36 21.95
N PRO A 365 7.77 -6.53 23.14
CA PRO A 365 9.22 -6.52 23.25
C PRO A 365 9.87 -7.61 22.40
N GLY A 366 10.92 -7.25 21.66
CA GLY A 366 11.64 -8.17 20.74
C GLY A 366 11.05 -8.25 19.32
N TYR A 367 9.94 -7.54 19.04
CA TYR A 367 9.25 -7.54 17.77
C TYR A 367 9.50 -6.26 16.95
N ASP A 368 9.06 -6.26 15.69
CA ASP A 368 9.52 -5.31 14.68
C ASP A 368 8.42 -4.33 14.24
N MET A 369 8.86 -3.13 13.91
CA MET A 369 8.05 -2.08 13.30
C MET A 369 8.76 -1.54 12.07
N PHE A 370 8.01 -1.34 10.98
CA PHE A 370 8.46 -0.62 9.79
C PHE A 370 7.54 0.56 9.56
N ILE A 371 8.12 1.74 9.43
CA ILE A 371 7.38 2.99 9.39
C ILE A 371 7.97 3.94 8.37
N VAL A 372 7.11 4.61 7.60
CA VAL A 372 7.52 5.72 6.73
C VAL A 372 7.48 7.01 7.54
N LEU A 373 8.55 7.80 7.45
CA LEU A 373 8.68 9.06 8.18
C LEU A 373 9.32 10.14 7.31
N PRO A 374 9.12 11.44 7.62
CA PRO A 374 9.96 12.50 7.07
C PRO A 374 11.44 12.31 7.43
N GLU A 375 12.33 12.32 6.44
CA GLU A 375 13.77 12.10 6.67
C GLU A 375 14.38 13.15 7.62
N GLY A 376 13.75 14.33 7.71
CA GLY A 376 14.14 15.38 8.65
C GLY A 376 14.16 14.96 10.11
N LEU A 377 13.30 14.01 10.52
CA LEU A 377 13.30 13.45 11.88
C LEU A 377 14.60 12.71 12.20
N LEU A 378 15.24 12.10 11.18
CA LEU A 378 16.43 11.27 11.34
C LEU A 378 17.73 12.08 11.38
N ASN A 379 17.74 13.32 10.87
CA ASN A 379 18.97 14.11 10.69
C ASN A 379 18.95 15.52 11.29
N ASN A 380 17.79 16.19 11.39
CA ASN A 380 17.73 17.57 11.87
C ASN A 380 18.02 17.64 13.38
N LYS A 381 18.80 18.65 13.80
CA LYS A 381 19.16 18.89 15.21
C LYS A 381 17.92 19.15 16.09
N LYS A 382 16.85 19.73 15.57
CA LYS A 382 15.57 19.95 16.26
C LYS A 382 15.06 18.65 16.90
N TYR A 383 15.18 17.52 16.20
CA TYR A 383 14.63 16.23 16.62
C TYR A 383 15.64 15.30 17.33
N LEU A 384 16.75 15.84 17.82
CA LEU A 384 17.73 15.04 18.55
C LEU A 384 17.12 14.37 19.80
N TYR A 385 16.19 15.04 20.48
CA TYR A 385 15.49 14.47 21.65
C TYR A 385 14.69 13.22 21.26
N PHE A 386 13.98 13.27 20.13
CA PHE A 386 13.23 12.14 19.58
C PHE A 386 14.15 10.96 19.28
N ARG A 387 15.25 11.18 18.57
CA ARG A 387 16.20 10.09 18.22
C ARG A 387 16.88 9.47 19.44
N LYS A 388 17.18 10.26 20.45
CA LYS A 388 17.70 9.74 21.74
C LYS A 388 16.69 8.85 22.43
N TRP A 389 15.44 9.30 22.51
CA TRP A 389 14.34 8.52 23.06
C TRP A 389 14.12 7.24 22.23
N LEU A 390 14.03 7.35 20.92
CA LEU A 390 13.80 6.24 20.00
C LEU A 390 14.84 5.14 20.18
N LEU A 391 16.13 5.47 20.11
CA LEU A 391 17.22 4.50 20.25
C LEU A 391 17.39 3.97 21.70
N SER A 392 16.79 4.63 22.69
CA SER A 392 16.71 4.06 24.04
C SER A 392 15.68 2.93 24.14
N LYS A 393 14.63 2.96 23.32
CA LYS A 393 13.52 1.99 23.32
C LYS A 393 13.68 0.90 22.25
N THR A 394 14.45 1.18 21.18
CA THR A 394 14.54 0.30 20.01
C THR A 394 15.97 0.13 19.52
N ASP A 395 16.20 -0.96 18.79
CA ASP A 395 17.35 -1.14 17.91
C ASP A 395 16.95 -0.84 16.47
N LEU A 396 17.86 -0.25 15.70
CA LEU A 396 17.66 0.04 14.29
C LEU A 396 17.89 -1.23 13.46
N LEU A 397 16.96 -1.57 12.58
CA LEU A 397 17.07 -2.69 11.62
C LEU A 397 17.41 -2.20 10.22
N LEU A 398 16.73 -1.11 9.84
CA LEU A 398 16.72 -0.59 8.49
C LEU A 398 16.60 0.93 8.49
N SER A 399 17.33 1.59 7.59
CA SER A 399 17.10 2.99 7.24
C SER A 399 17.26 3.16 5.72
N ILE A 400 16.18 3.51 5.03
CA ILE A 400 16.18 3.75 3.59
C ILE A 400 15.71 5.17 3.30
N SER A 401 16.54 5.95 2.64
CA SER A 401 16.16 7.26 2.08
C SER A 401 15.40 7.04 0.78
N LEU A 402 14.17 7.56 0.69
CA LEU A 402 13.36 7.52 -0.52
C LEU A 402 13.65 8.73 -1.42
N PRO A 403 13.38 8.69 -2.71
CA PRO A 403 13.58 9.83 -3.60
C PRO A 403 12.63 10.98 -3.23
N GLU A 404 13.09 12.21 -3.49
CA GLU A 404 12.27 13.40 -3.30
C GLU A 404 11.01 13.34 -4.18
N GLY A 405 9.86 13.71 -3.60
CA GLY A 405 8.59 13.67 -4.34
C GLY A 405 8.03 12.27 -4.60
N ALA A 406 8.50 11.23 -3.90
CA ALA A 406 7.97 9.87 -4.00
C ALA A 406 6.44 9.81 -3.84
N PHE A 407 5.85 10.62 -2.98
CA PHE A 407 4.41 10.63 -2.70
C PHE A 407 3.59 11.57 -3.60
N ILE A 408 4.21 12.41 -4.44
CA ILE A 408 3.48 13.37 -5.29
C ILE A 408 2.46 12.71 -6.23
N PRO A 409 2.76 11.58 -6.91
CA PRO A 409 1.77 10.91 -7.77
C PRO A 409 0.53 10.42 -7.02
N PHE A 410 0.64 10.29 -5.70
CA PHE A 410 -0.37 9.74 -4.80
C PHE A 410 -1.02 10.81 -3.91
N GLY A 411 -0.89 12.09 -4.29
CA GLY A 411 -1.47 13.22 -3.56
C GLY A 411 -0.55 13.84 -2.51
N GLY A 412 0.64 13.26 -2.28
CA GLY A 412 1.58 13.68 -1.26
C GLY A 412 2.36 14.94 -1.55
N SER A 413 3.12 15.38 -0.55
CA SER A 413 3.98 16.56 -0.61
C SER A 413 5.34 16.25 -1.27
N VAL A 414 6.12 17.30 -1.54
CA VAL A 414 7.52 17.22 -2.01
C VAL A 414 8.47 16.71 -0.93
N SER A 415 7.99 16.55 0.31
CA SER A 415 8.83 16.16 1.45
C SER A 415 9.64 14.92 1.17
N LYS A 416 10.92 14.96 1.49
CA LYS A 416 11.79 13.81 1.45
C LYS A 416 11.45 12.88 2.61
N THR A 417 11.17 11.63 2.31
CA THR A 417 10.76 10.60 3.25
C THR A 417 11.77 9.46 3.33
N CYS A 418 11.63 8.63 4.34
CA CYS A 418 12.44 7.45 4.54
C CYS A 418 11.60 6.28 5.06
N ILE A 419 12.09 5.05 4.88
CA ILE A 419 11.58 3.87 5.55
C ILE A 419 12.51 3.59 6.73
N LEU A 420 11.95 3.46 7.93
CA LEU A 420 12.67 3.12 9.14
C LEU A 420 12.18 1.78 9.67
N GLY A 421 13.09 0.82 9.87
CA GLY A 421 12.81 -0.47 10.50
C GLY A 421 13.44 -0.49 11.90
N LEU A 422 12.64 -0.87 12.89
CA LEU A 422 12.97 -0.81 14.31
C LEU A 422 12.55 -2.10 15.01
N ARG A 423 13.37 -2.61 15.92
CA ARG A 423 13.01 -3.69 16.86
C ARG A 423 12.86 -3.12 18.25
N LYS A 424 11.72 -3.35 18.90
CA LYS A 424 11.53 -2.96 20.29
C LYS A 424 12.46 -3.76 21.20
N LYS A 425 13.25 -3.07 22.02
CA LYS A 425 14.13 -3.72 23.00
C LYS A 425 13.34 -4.54 24.01
N SER A 426 13.95 -5.60 24.49
CA SER A 426 13.40 -6.48 25.53
C SER A 426 14.38 -6.64 26.67
N ASP A 427 13.86 -6.70 27.90
CA ASP A 427 14.65 -7.01 29.10
C ASP A 427 14.86 -8.53 29.28
N SER A 428 14.36 -9.36 28.36
CA SER A 428 14.51 -10.82 28.45
C SER A 428 15.98 -11.23 28.24
N VAL A 429 16.41 -12.24 28.94
CA VAL A 429 17.79 -12.79 28.83
C VAL A 429 18.05 -13.36 27.42
N GLU A 430 17.01 -13.74 26.71
CA GLU A 430 17.09 -14.30 25.35
C GLU A 430 17.17 -13.22 24.27
N TYR A 431 16.91 -11.96 24.60
CA TYR A 431 16.96 -10.87 23.64
C TYR A 431 18.41 -10.60 23.23
N SER A 432 18.64 -10.68 21.91
CA SER A 432 19.90 -10.27 21.30
C SER A 432 19.63 -9.09 20.36
N SER A 433 20.31 -7.97 20.61
CA SER A 433 20.26 -6.83 19.70
C SER A 433 20.76 -7.25 18.31
N PRO A 434 20.11 -6.81 17.23
CA PRO A 434 20.61 -7.03 15.88
C PRO A 434 22.03 -6.48 15.74
N GLY A 435 22.95 -7.29 15.26
CA GLY A 435 24.35 -6.86 15.10
C GLY A 435 24.56 -5.84 13.99
N PHE A 436 23.66 -5.84 13.01
CA PHE A 436 23.78 -5.06 11.77
C PHE A 436 22.50 -4.29 11.43
N VAL A 437 22.68 -3.19 10.71
CA VAL A 437 21.62 -2.33 10.16
C VAL A 437 21.77 -2.27 8.65
N PHE A 438 20.68 -2.49 7.94
CA PHE A 438 20.63 -2.28 6.50
C PHE A 438 20.38 -0.80 6.17
N LEU A 439 21.17 -0.26 5.27
CA LEU A 439 21.06 1.12 4.81
C LEU A 439 20.84 1.13 3.30
N GLY A 440 19.94 2.00 2.83
CA GLY A 440 19.70 2.17 1.40
C GLY A 440 19.37 3.61 1.05
N LYS A 441 19.76 4.04 -0.14
CA LYS A 441 19.33 5.29 -0.75
C LYS A 441 18.71 4.94 -2.10
N ALA A 442 17.38 4.97 -2.16
CA ALA A 442 16.66 4.75 -3.40
C ALA A 442 16.58 6.04 -4.21
N ASN A 443 16.91 5.98 -5.48
CA ASN A 443 16.78 7.08 -6.44
C ASN A 443 15.58 6.86 -7.36
N GLU A 444 15.28 5.60 -7.69
CA GLU A 444 14.15 5.19 -8.52
C GLU A 444 13.37 4.07 -7.81
N ILE A 445 12.04 4.18 -7.78
CA ILE A 445 11.17 3.27 -7.03
C ILE A 445 10.02 2.72 -7.89
N GLY A 446 10.28 2.45 -9.19
CA GLY A 446 9.33 1.82 -10.10
C GLY A 446 8.36 2.76 -10.78
N TYR A 447 8.44 4.08 -10.55
CA TYR A 447 7.63 5.09 -11.22
C TYR A 447 8.31 6.46 -11.25
N GLU A 448 7.84 7.37 -12.14
CA GLU A 448 8.35 8.75 -12.23
C GLU A 448 7.94 9.55 -10.98
N GLN A 449 8.93 10.04 -10.21
CA GLN A 449 8.72 10.87 -9.03
C GLN A 449 8.52 12.34 -9.40
N GLY A 450 7.98 13.13 -8.46
CA GLY A 450 7.85 14.59 -8.62
C GLY A 450 6.78 15.07 -9.60
N LYS A 451 6.03 14.16 -10.21
CA LYS A 451 4.91 14.46 -11.12
C LYS A 451 3.58 14.04 -10.49
N LYS A 452 2.52 14.82 -10.73
CA LYS A 452 1.17 14.50 -10.21
C LYS A 452 0.55 13.25 -10.88
N SER A 453 1.01 12.85 -12.07
CA SER A 453 0.53 11.65 -12.76
C SER A 453 1.46 10.47 -12.46
N TYR A 454 0.89 9.35 -12.02
CA TYR A 454 1.63 8.09 -11.92
C TYR A 454 2.01 7.58 -13.32
N LYS A 455 3.28 7.26 -13.49
CA LYS A 455 3.79 6.61 -14.69
C LYS A 455 4.86 5.62 -14.28
N GLN A 456 4.61 4.35 -14.52
CA GLN A 456 5.51 3.26 -14.20
C GLN A 456 6.84 3.37 -14.95
N THR A 457 7.92 2.95 -14.31
CA THR A 457 9.27 2.80 -14.88
C THR A 457 9.79 1.40 -14.60
N ASP A 458 10.78 0.96 -15.38
CA ASP A 458 11.34 -0.40 -15.26
C ASP A 458 12.34 -0.52 -14.11
N LYS A 459 12.83 0.59 -13.56
CA LYS A 459 13.87 0.60 -12.53
C LYS A 459 13.28 0.84 -11.15
N ASN A 460 13.58 -0.06 -10.22
CA ASN A 460 13.10 -0.02 -8.85
C ASN A 460 14.20 -0.49 -7.87
N ASP A 461 14.87 0.47 -7.25
CA ASP A 461 15.96 0.21 -6.30
C ASP A 461 15.49 -0.57 -5.05
N LEU A 462 14.21 -0.45 -4.67
CA LEU A 462 13.66 -1.22 -3.54
C LEU A 462 13.63 -2.73 -3.82
N GLN A 463 13.41 -3.16 -5.07
CA GLN A 463 13.49 -4.57 -5.45
C GLN A 463 14.94 -5.09 -5.39
N GLU A 464 15.92 -4.27 -5.76
CA GLU A 464 17.33 -4.62 -5.61
C GLU A 464 17.70 -4.74 -4.13
N PHE A 465 17.22 -3.85 -3.27
CA PHE A 465 17.44 -3.92 -1.82
C PHE A 465 16.80 -5.16 -1.19
N GLU A 466 15.60 -5.54 -1.62
CA GLU A 466 14.95 -6.79 -1.21
C GLU A 466 15.84 -8.01 -1.53
N TYR A 467 16.37 -8.09 -2.75
CA TYR A 467 17.28 -9.16 -3.13
C TYR A 467 18.55 -9.20 -2.26
N MET A 468 19.15 -8.05 -1.99
CA MET A 468 20.36 -7.95 -1.18
C MET A 468 20.12 -8.33 0.29
N THR A 469 18.96 -7.99 0.84
CA THR A 469 18.61 -8.37 2.22
C THR A 469 18.37 -9.87 2.33
N ASN A 470 17.64 -10.47 1.42
CA ASN A 470 17.39 -11.91 1.37
C ASN A 470 18.69 -12.72 1.22
N ALA A 471 19.63 -12.25 0.41
CA ALA A 471 20.92 -12.91 0.22
C ALA A 471 21.76 -12.98 1.52
N VAL A 472 21.63 -11.99 2.42
CA VAL A 472 22.29 -12.01 3.74
C VAL A 472 21.60 -12.99 4.68
N PHE A 473 20.26 -13.04 4.69
CA PHE A 473 19.51 -14.00 5.50
C PHE A 473 19.78 -15.45 5.07
N ASP A 474 20.02 -15.70 3.79
CA ASP A 474 20.42 -17.01 3.26
C ASP A 474 21.90 -17.38 3.57
N GLY A 475 22.58 -16.59 4.39
CA GLY A 475 23.97 -16.83 4.79
C GLY A 475 25.02 -16.49 3.73
N ILE A 476 24.63 -15.82 2.66
CA ILE A 476 25.54 -15.32 1.62
C ILE A 476 26.21 -14.05 2.18
N LYS A 477 27.50 -14.11 2.47
CA LYS A 477 28.29 -12.93 2.83
C LYS A 477 28.41 -12.01 1.62
N ILE A 478 27.62 -10.94 1.59
CA ILE A 478 27.83 -9.85 0.66
C ILE A 478 29.09 -9.10 1.09
N THR A 479 30.18 -9.31 0.37
CA THR A 479 31.50 -8.71 0.68
C THR A 479 31.70 -7.35 0.03
N SER A 480 30.81 -6.90 -0.84
CA SER A 480 30.90 -5.60 -1.51
C SER A 480 29.63 -4.81 -1.28
N ASN A 481 29.74 -3.71 -0.54
CA ASN A 481 28.75 -2.64 -0.55
C ASN A 481 29.03 -1.78 -1.80
N GLU A 482 28.52 -2.19 -2.94
CA GLU A 482 28.58 -1.40 -4.16
C GLU A 482 27.25 -0.65 -4.34
N GLY A 483 27.34 0.63 -4.67
CA GLY A 483 26.18 1.47 -4.91
C GLY A 483 25.65 2.17 -3.66
N GLU A 484 24.34 2.42 -3.66
CA GLU A 484 23.67 3.27 -2.67
C GLU A 484 23.01 2.46 -1.53
N CYS A 485 23.54 1.28 -1.21
CA CYS A 485 23.09 0.49 -0.06
C CYS A 485 24.25 -0.26 0.60
N GLY A 486 24.03 -0.72 1.84
CA GLY A 486 25.04 -1.49 2.58
C GLY A 486 24.63 -1.79 4.01
N TRP A 487 25.46 -2.61 4.67
CA TRP A 487 25.29 -2.99 6.06
C TRP A 487 26.31 -2.31 6.96
N ILE A 488 25.87 -1.79 8.12
CA ILE A 488 26.74 -1.31 9.17
C ILE A 488 26.47 -2.05 10.48
N GLU A 489 27.48 -2.10 11.34
CA GLU A 489 27.30 -2.58 12.72
C GLU A 489 26.50 -1.53 13.54
N GLN A 490 25.61 -2.00 14.44
CA GLN A 490 24.85 -1.14 15.35
C GLN A 490 25.72 -0.16 16.15
N ASN A 491 26.91 -0.61 16.58
CA ASN A 491 27.86 0.20 17.35
C ASN A 491 28.42 1.41 16.59
N MET A 492 28.27 1.46 15.28
CA MET A 492 28.67 2.62 14.46
C MET A 492 27.69 3.80 14.57
N ILE A 493 26.51 3.61 15.16
CA ILE A 493 25.52 4.67 15.41
C ILE A 493 25.86 5.37 16.73
N THR A 494 26.79 6.32 16.70
CA THR A 494 27.36 6.95 17.90
C THR A 494 26.80 8.34 18.22
N ASP A 495 26.20 9.02 17.24
CA ASP A 495 25.81 10.43 17.30
C ASP A 495 24.29 10.66 17.15
N TYR A 496 23.50 9.63 17.31
CA TYR A 496 22.04 9.64 17.17
C TYR A 496 21.55 10.16 15.80
N ARG A 497 22.39 10.20 14.80
CA ARG A 497 21.99 10.47 13.44
C ARG A 497 21.82 9.15 12.70
N ILE A 498 20.60 8.89 12.21
CA ILE A 498 20.17 7.56 11.71
C ILE A 498 19.66 7.60 10.27
N ASP A 499 19.89 8.70 9.57
CA ASP A 499 19.58 8.79 8.14
C ASP A 499 20.57 7.99 7.28
N ALA A 500 20.07 7.25 6.29
CA ALA A 500 20.87 6.37 5.46
C ALA A 500 22.03 7.11 4.77
N ASN A 501 21.79 8.30 4.24
CA ASN A 501 22.82 9.09 3.55
C ASN A 501 24.06 9.36 4.45
N TYR A 502 23.84 9.72 5.70
CA TYR A 502 24.93 9.98 6.64
C TYR A 502 25.67 8.70 7.02
N LEU A 503 24.93 7.62 7.28
CA LEU A 503 25.51 6.35 7.72
C LEU A 503 26.26 5.65 6.57
N LEU A 504 25.78 5.70 5.34
CA LEU A 504 26.49 5.21 4.15
C LEU A 504 27.84 5.92 3.95
N ASN A 505 27.88 7.24 4.15
CA ASN A 505 29.14 8.00 4.11
C ASN A 505 30.16 7.55 5.18
N LYS A 506 29.72 6.98 6.31
CA LYS A 506 30.65 6.38 7.30
C LYS A 506 31.32 5.12 6.77
N ILE A 507 30.61 4.33 5.95
CA ILE A 507 31.17 3.14 5.27
C ILE A 507 32.28 3.59 4.32
N ASP A 508 32.01 4.58 3.49
CA ASP A 508 32.98 5.11 2.52
C ASP A 508 34.20 5.72 3.21
N LYS A 509 34.00 6.44 4.31
CA LYS A 509 35.10 6.95 5.11
C LYS A 509 35.98 5.82 5.67
N LYS A 510 35.40 4.76 6.18
CA LYS A 510 36.15 3.60 6.70
C LYS A 510 36.95 2.91 5.58
N LYS A 511 36.38 2.79 4.38
CA LYS A 511 37.09 2.30 3.18
C LYS A 511 38.27 3.21 2.81
N LEU A 512 38.08 4.53 2.81
CA LEU A 512 39.16 5.49 2.55
C LEU A 512 40.28 5.40 3.58
N GLU A 513 39.94 5.26 4.87
CA GLU A 513 40.92 5.09 5.96
C GLU A 513 41.72 3.77 5.86
N GLN A 514 41.17 2.75 5.19
CA GLN A 514 41.89 1.51 4.87
C GLN A 514 42.82 1.64 3.66
N LEU A 515 42.47 2.51 2.70
CA LEU A 515 43.22 2.70 1.46
C LEU A 515 44.32 3.77 1.56
N TYR A 516 44.19 4.70 2.51
CA TYR A 516 45.08 5.84 2.66
C TYR A 516 45.55 6.00 4.10
N ASP A 517 46.85 6.20 4.30
CA ASP A 517 47.49 6.39 5.62
C ASP A 517 46.93 7.57 6.41
N LYS A 518 46.32 8.56 5.74
CA LYS A 518 45.80 9.76 6.37
C LYS A 518 44.58 10.28 5.64
N VAL A 519 43.43 10.22 6.31
CA VAL A 519 42.17 10.85 5.88
C VAL A 519 41.86 12.02 6.81
N ILE A 520 41.77 13.24 6.28
CA ILE A 520 41.55 14.46 7.06
C ILE A 520 40.20 15.07 6.65
N PRO A 521 39.29 15.36 7.59
CA PRO A 521 38.04 16.06 7.26
C PRO A 521 38.31 17.42 6.62
N LEU A 522 37.54 17.77 5.59
CA LEU A 522 37.68 19.06 4.90
C LEU A 522 37.57 20.25 5.86
N SER A 523 36.78 20.14 6.92
CA SER A 523 36.65 21.15 7.99
C SER A 523 37.96 21.43 8.76
N LYS A 524 38.97 20.55 8.67
CA LYS A 524 40.30 20.78 9.27
C LYS A 524 41.26 21.54 8.32
N VAL A 525 40.95 21.55 7.03
CA VAL A 525 41.80 22.20 6.01
C VAL A 525 41.12 23.43 5.40
N CYS A 526 39.80 23.56 5.54
CA CYS A 526 39.01 24.69 5.06
C CYS A 526 38.06 25.19 6.15
N SER A 527 37.88 26.49 6.27
CA SER A 527 36.79 27.07 7.06
C SER A 527 35.63 27.43 6.14
N VAL A 528 34.42 27.07 6.53
CA VAL A 528 33.20 27.51 5.86
C VAL A 528 32.91 28.93 6.36
N ILE A 529 33.01 29.91 5.47
CA ILE A 529 32.63 31.28 5.74
C ILE A 529 31.17 31.45 5.37
N ASN A 530 30.31 31.58 6.35
CA ASN A 530 28.89 31.89 6.17
C ASN A 530 28.69 33.42 6.29
N GLU A 531 29.14 34.17 5.33
CA GLU A 531 28.86 35.62 5.24
C GLU A 531 27.66 35.81 4.30
N SER A 532 26.59 36.40 4.81
CA SER A 532 25.48 36.85 3.98
C SER A 532 25.86 38.20 3.37
N ILE A 533 25.89 38.29 2.05
CA ILE A 533 26.09 39.55 1.33
C ILE A 533 24.71 40.20 1.17
N SER A 534 24.59 41.46 1.67
CA SER A 534 23.43 42.29 1.36
C SER A 534 23.52 42.74 -0.10
N VAL A 535 22.61 42.20 -0.93
CA VAL A 535 22.53 42.62 -2.35
C VAL A 535 22.04 44.06 -2.41
N LYS A 536 22.84 44.95 -2.98
CA LYS A 536 22.42 46.34 -3.25
C LYS A 536 21.69 46.38 -4.59
N GLU A 537 20.57 47.11 -4.66
CA GLU A 537 19.87 47.37 -5.92
C GLU A 537 20.82 47.95 -6.96
N ASN A 538 20.74 47.48 -8.21
CA ASN A 538 21.57 47.88 -9.37
C ASN A 538 23.07 47.51 -9.30
N SER A 539 23.45 46.54 -8.48
CA SER A 539 24.83 46.04 -8.48
C SER A 539 24.90 44.68 -9.21
N ILE A 540 25.97 44.46 -9.97
CA ILE A 540 26.24 43.18 -10.64
C ILE A 540 27.10 42.34 -9.70
N TYR A 541 26.66 41.13 -9.42
CA TYR A 541 27.38 40.15 -8.61
C TYR A 541 27.65 38.88 -9.42
N ASN A 542 28.87 38.39 -9.37
CA ASN A 542 29.17 37.04 -9.85
C ASN A 542 28.91 36.07 -8.72
N TYR A 543 28.13 35.00 -8.96
CA TYR A 543 27.86 33.98 -7.98
C TYR A 543 28.05 32.56 -8.56
N LEU A 544 28.24 31.61 -7.69
CA LEU A 544 28.40 30.20 -8.02
C LEU A 544 27.30 29.40 -7.34
N GLU A 545 26.72 28.51 -8.08
CA GLU A 545 25.84 27.47 -7.54
C GLU A 545 26.58 26.12 -7.47
N VAL A 546 26.07 25.18 -6.68
CA VAL A 546 26.67 23.82 -6.56
C VAL A 546 26.89 23.16 -7.93
N PRO A 547 25.96 23.25 -8.90
CA PRO A 547 26.17 22.70 -10.25
C PRO A 547 27.31 23.36 -11.05
N ASP A 548 27.75 24.57 -10.65
CA ASP A 548 28.85 25.29 -11.32
C ASP A 548 30.24 24.80 -10.87
N ILE A 549 30.28 23.83 -9.96
CA ILE A 549 31.51 23.20 -9.45
C ILE A 549 31.55 21.74 -9.89
N SER A 550 32.61 21.35 -10.60
CA SER A 550 32.82 19.97 -11.00
C SER A 550 32.98 19.05 -9.78
N PRO A 551 32.13 18.04 -9.57
CA PRO A 551 32.26 17.15 -8.44
C PRO A 551 33.52 16.27 -8.48
N GLN A 552 34.11 16.04 -9.68
CA GLN A 552 35.30 15.23 -9.85
C GLN A 552 36.60 16.01 -9.59
N THR A 553 36.65 17.26 -9.97
CA THR A 553 37.88 18.06 -9.92
C THR A 553 37.82 19.23 -8.91
N GLY A 554 36.64 19.61 -8.45
CA GLY A 554 36.42 20.81 -7.65
C GLY A 554 36.65 22.12 -8.44
N SER A 555 36.85 22.05 -9.76
CA SER A 555 37.04 23.21 -10.60
C SER A 555 35.71 23.92 -10.89
N ILE A 556 35.76 25.26 -11.01
CA ILE A 556 34.61 26.06 -11.41
C ILE A 556 34.36 25.82 -12.90
N THR A 557 33.18 25.37 -13.25
CA THR A 557 32.76 25.09 -14.62
C THR A 557 31.97 26.23 -15.23
N ASN A 558 31.35 27.07 -14.40
CA ASN A 558 30.58 28.20 -14.84
C ASN A 558 30.59 29.32 -13.77
N ILE A 559 30.44 30.56 -14.16
CA ILE A 559 30.25 31.73 -13.28
C ILE A 559 29.02 32.47 -13.80
N ARG A 560 28.04 32.67 -12.95
CA ARG A 560 26.78 33.35 -13.29
C ARG A 560 26.75 34.78 -12.82
#